data_b7411928c220a75b27b74927d03e80bb
#
_entry.id   b7411928c220a75b27b74927d03e80bb
#
_cell.length_a   1.000
_cell.length_b   1.000
_cell.length_c   1.000
_cell.angle_alpha   90.00
_cell.angle_beta   90.00
_cell.angle_gamma   90.00
#
_symmetry.space_group_name_H-M   'P 1'
#
loop_
_entity.id
_entity.type
_entity.pdbx_description
1 polymer ?
#
loop_
_entity_poly.entity_id
_entity_poly.type
_entity_poly.pdbx_seq_one_letter_code
_entity_poly.pdbx_strand_id
1 'polypeptide(L)'
;IRGHRDALNQSAVIVVDTNIPVDVIEHVTEEFSHIPLFLDTVSIAKAAKIKHLIGKFHTIKPNRLESELITGIKITDQSSMLSAAKSMFERGCKQIFITLGDEGVFYYDGKEYGMFNQKKIDVVSANGAGDAFVAGMVYGFLNLNGIKETVKYASAAALIALKSKNTISDQLSVENVALLLKEQSNEAE
;
A
#
# COMPACT_ATOMS: atom_id res chain seq x y z
N ILE A 1 19.72 -1.86 -11.82
CA ILE A 1 18.63 -2.44 -12.62
C ILE A 1 19.21 -3.31 -13.73
N ARG A 2 20.04 -2.77 -14.67
CA ARG A 2 20.52 -3.53 -15.84
C ARG A 2 21.17 -4.88 -15.48
N GLY A 3 21.96 -4.96 -14.39
CA GLY A 3 22.60 -6.20 -13.94
C GLY A 3 21.65 -7.22 -13.27
N HIS A 4 20.37 -6.87 -13.05
CA HIS A 4 19.36 -7.72 -12.39
C HIS A 4 18.11 -7.90 -13.24
N ARG A 5 18.19 -7.62 -14.53
CA ARG A 5 17.04 -7.65 -15.44
C ARG A 5 16.32 -9.00 -15.46
N ASP A 6 17.08 -10.09 -15.52
CA ASP A 6 16.51 -11.44 -15.57
C ASP A 6 15.76 -11.79 -14.28
N ALA A 7 16.31 -11.41 -13.11
CA ALA A 7 15.65 -11.61 -11.84
C ALA A 7 14.36 -10.78 -11.73
N LEU A 8 14.38 -9.52 -12.19
CA LEU A 8 13.18 -8.67 -12.21
C LEU A 8 12.14 -9.24 -13.17
N ASN A 9 12.50 -9.70 -14.35
CA ASN A 9 11.57 -10.30 -15.31
C ASN A 9 10.90 -11.60 -14.80
N GLN A 10 11.52 -12.29 -13.85
CA GLN A 10 10.97 -13.50 -13.22
C GLN A 10 10.17 -13.19 -11.94
N SER A 11 10.09 -11.93 -11.55
CA SER A 11 9.38 -11.53 -10.33
C SER A 11 7.86 -11.56 -10.53
N ALA A 12 7.13 -12.04 -9.54
CA ALA A 12 5.66 -12.02 -9.54
C ALA A 12 5.10 -10.59 -9.28
N VAL A 13 5.88 -9.75 -8.58
CA VAL A 13 5.56 -8.35 -8.25
C VAL A 13 6.88 -7.59 -8.14
N ILE A 14 6.90 -6.33 -8.55
CA ILE A 14 8.00 -5.40 -8.28
C ILE A 14 7.46 -4.26 -7.40
N VAL A 15 8.08 -4.06 -6.24
CA VAL A 15 7.79 -2.94 -5.35
C VAL A 15 8.75 -1.80 -5.63
N VAL A 16 8.21 -0.62 -5.81
CA VAL A 16 8.95 0.62 -6.04
C VAL A 16 8.58 1.62 -4.96
N ASP A 17 9.57 2.22 -4.32
CA ASP A 17 9.37 3.40 -3.50
C ASP A 17 9.92 4.67 -4.19
N THR A 18 9.44 5.81 -3.78
CA THR A 18 9.83 7.08 -4.38
C THR A 18 11.16 7.66 -3.85
N ASN A 19 11.95 6.86 -3.11
CA ASN A 19 13.31 7.25 -2.69
C ASN A 19 14.32 7.17 -3.82
N ILE A 20 14.05 6.36 -4.86
CA ILE A 20 14.92 6.24 -6.04
C ILE A 20 14.70 7.40 -7.02
N PRO A 21 15.67 7.71 -7.91
CA PRO A 21 15.54 8.77 -8.92
C PRO A 21 14.35 8.54 -9.87
N VAL A 22 13.75 9.64 -10.34
CA VAL A 22 12.54 9.59 -11.19
C VAL A 22 12.80 8.87 -12.52
N ASP A 23 13.92 9.14 -13.17
CA ASP A 23 14.35 8.49 -14.41
C ASP A 23 14.50 6.96 -14.24
N VAL A 24 14.88 6.50 -13.04
CA VAL A 24 14.92 5.08 -12.71
C VAL A 24 13.50 4.51 -12.57
N ILE A 25 12.57 5.27 -11.95
CA ILE A 25 11.17 4.86 -11.85
C ILE A 25 10.53 4.79 -13.24
N GLU A 26 10.77 5.80 -14.09
CA GLU A 26 10.31 5.82 -15.49
C GLU A 26 10.79 4.58 -16.24
N HIS A 27 12.09 4.29 -16.16
CA HIS A 27 12.68 3.09 -16.78
C HIS A 27 12.03 1.79 -16.28
N VAL A 28 11.79 1.66 -14.95
CA VAL A 28 11.13 0.48 -14.38
C VAL A 28 9.71 0.34 -14.90
N THR A 29 8.95 1.44 -14.96
CA THR A 29 7.55 1.40 -15.42
C THR A 29 7.40 1.12 -16.90
N GLU A 30 8.42 1.41 -17.71
CA GLU A 30 8.45 1.09 -19.14
C GLU A 30 8.90 -0.35 -19.38
N GLU A 31 10.04 -0.73 -18.81
CA GLU A 31 10.67 -2.02 -19.09
C GLU A 31 9.91 -3.20 -18.48
N PHE A 32 9.35 -3.03 -17.27
CA PHE A 32 8.66 -4.10 -16.53
C PHE A 32 7.13 -3.90 -16.47
N SER A 33 6.55 -3.21 -17.46
CA SER A 33 5.09 -2.94 -17.53
C SER A 33 4.22 -4.20 -17.59
N HIS A 34 4.79 -5.35 -17.93
CA HIS A 34 4.12 -6.65 -17.95
C HIS A 34 4.04 -7.32 -16.56
N ILE A 35 4.75 -6.79 -15.56
CA ILE A 35 4.75 -7.27 -14.18
C ILE A 35 3.93 -6.30 -13.31
N PRO A 36 3.11 -6.77 -12.37
CA PRO A 36 2.42 -5.90 -11.43
C PRO A 36 3.41 -5.05 -10.63
N LEU A 37 3.37 -3.73 -10.84
CA LEU A 37 4.22 -2.77 -10.13
C LEU A 37 3.43 -2.17 -8.95
N PHE A 38 4.01 -2.22 -7.75
CA PHE A 38 3.46 -1.63 -6.54
C PHE A 38 4.24 -0.37 -6.17
N LEU A 39 3.54 0.70 -5.82
CA LEU A 39 4.13 1.98 -5.49
C LEU A 39 3.88 2.38 -4.04
N ASP A 40 4.95 2.63 -3.30
CA ASP A 40 4.92 3.43 -2.08
C ASP A 40 5.32 4.88 -2.38
N THR A 41 4.43 5.82 -2.08
CA THR A 41 4.63 7.24 -2.36
C THR A 41 5.53 7.96 -1.36
N VAL A 42 5.78 7.38 -0.20
CA VAL A 42 6.69 7.78 0.88
C VAL A 42 6.45 9.17 1.46
N SER A 43 6.30 10.20 0.62
CA SER A 43 6.04 11.58 1.07
C SER A 43 5.43 12.44 -0.03
N ILE A 44 4.79 13.55 0.37
CA ILE A 44 4.16 14.52 -0.53
C ILE A 44 5.15 15.03 -1.60
N ALA A 45 6.37 15.43 -1.17
CA ALA A 45 7.38 15.96 -2.07
C ALA A 45 7.86 14.93 -3.10
N LYS A 46 7.92 13.65 -2.72
CA LYS A 46 8.30 12.55 -3.60
C LYS A 46 7.15 12.14 -4.51
N ALA A 47 5.93 12.05 -3.99
CA ALA A 47 4.72 11.79 -4.77
C ALA A 47 4.51 12.82 -5.88
N ALA A 48 4.85 14.11 -5.63
CA ALA A 48 4.76 15.17 -6.64
C ALA A 48 5.62 14.88 -7.88
N LYS A 49 6.82 14.32 -7.68
CA LYS A 49 7.77 14.04 -8.77
C LYS A 49 7.27 12.95 -9.72
N ILE A 50 6.47 12.00 -9.22
CA ILE A 50 6.02 10.83 -10.00
C ILE A 50 4.51 10.87 -10.31
N LYS A 51 3.86 12.01 -10.05
CA LYS A 51 2.42 12.17 -10.27
C LYS A 51 1.97 11.78 -11.69
N HIS A 52 2.80 12.01 -12.69
CA HIS A 52 2.53 11.67 -14.09
C HIS A 52 2.64 10.17 -14.39
N LEU A 53 3.31 9.39 -13.53
CA LEU A 53 3.57 7.96 -13.70
C LEU A 53 2.58 7.05 -12.96
N ILE A 54 1.75 7.57 -12.06
CA ILE A 54 0.95 6.73 -11.15
C ILE A 54 0.08 5.70 -11.87
N GLY A 55 -0.43 6.03 -13.06
CA GLY A 55 -1.22 5.12 -13.88
C GLY A 55 -0.44 3.93 -14.44
N LYS A 56 0.88 3.92 -14.33
CA LYS A 56 1.74 2.80 -14.71
C LYS A 56 1.82 1.72 -13.62
N PHE A 57 1.36 2.02 -12.40
CA PHE A 57 1.41 1.10 -11.28
C PHE A 57 0.08 0.34 -11.15
N HIS A 58 0.20 -0.97 -10.88
CA HIS A 58 -0.94 -1.83 -10.58
C HIS A 58 -1.56 -1.43 -9.23
N THR A 59 -0.74 -1.27 -8.21
CA THR A 59 -1.16 -0.96 -6.85
C THR A 59 -0.43 0.26 -6.30
N ILE A 60 -1.16 1.16 -5.66
CA ILE A 60 -0.62 2.39 -5.07
C ILE A 60 -1.06 2.53 -3.61
N LYS A 61 -0.13 2.94 -2.74
CA LYS A 61 -0.38 3.19 -1.31
C LYS A 61 -0.01 4.64 -0.94
N PRO A 62 -0.80 5.63 -1.28
CA PRO A 62 -0.65 6.98 -0.77
C PRO A 62 -1.32 7.14 0.60
N ASN A 63 -0.85 8.12 1.38
CA ASN A 63 -1.63 8.65 2.50
C ASN A 63 -2.65 9.71 2.02
N ARG A 64 -3.46 10.27 2.95
CA ARG A 64 -4.46 11.31 2.65
C ARG A 64 -3.87 12.47 1.85
N LEU A 65 -2.78 13.09 2.35
CA LEU A 65 -2.18 14.28 1.75
C LEU A 65 -1.52 13.99 0.41
N GLU A 66 -0.91 12.83 0.27
CA GLU A 66 -0.34 12.36 -1.00
C GLU A 66 -1.44 12.11 -2.03
N SER A 67 -2.57 11.51 -1.61
CA SER A 67 -3.75 11.32 -2.47
C SER A 67 -4.33 12.65 -2.96
N GLU A 68 -4.46 13.64 -2.06
CA GLU A 68 -4.89 15.00 -2.41
C GLU A 68 -3.95 15.64 -3.43
N LEU A 69 -2.63 15.52 -3.23
CA LEU A 69 -1.63 16.04 -4.18
C LEU A 69 -1.74 15.36 -5.57
N ILE A 70 -1.83 14.02 -5.56
CA ILE A 70 -1.88 13.22 -6.78
C ILE A 70 -3.12 13.54 -7.60
N THR A 71 -4.28 13.62 -6.95
CA THR A 71 -5.57 13.77 -7.62
C THR A 71 -6.04 15.22 -7.77
N GLY A 72 -5.60 16.11 -6.90
CA GLY A 72 -6.14 17.47 -6.77
C GLY A 72 -7.48 17.52 -6.03
N ILE A 73 -7.95 16.41 -5.48
CA ILE A 73 -9.23 16.29 -4.76
C ILE A 73 -8.94 16.40 -3.26
N LYS A 74 -9.60 17.35 -2.59
CA LYS A 74 -9.52 17.48 -1.12
C LYS A 74 -10.29 16.33 -0.46
N ILE A 75 -9.67 15.63 0.49
CA ILE A 75 -10.26 14.48 1.18
C ILE A 75 -10.77 14.91 2.55
N THR A 76 -12.09 15.00 2.68
CA THR A 76 -12.79 15.42 3.91
C THR A 76 -13.71 14.34 4.47
N ASP A 77 -14.11 13.38 3.65
CA ASP A 77 -15.07 12.34 3.97
C ASP A 77 -14.89 11.10 3.07
N GLN A 78 -15.70 10.09 3.28
CA GLN A 78 -15.65 8.86 2.50
C GLN A 78 -15.97 9.07 1.00
N SER A 79 -16.85 10.01 0.67
CA SER A 79 -17.22 10.30 -0.72
C SER A 79 -16.04 10.91 -1.49
N SER A 80 -15.31 11.85 -0.87
CA SER A 80 -14.11 12.45 -1.45
C SER A 80 -12.96 11.46 -1.52
N MET A 81 -12.82 10.53 -0.57
CA MET A 81 -11.87 9.41 -0.66
C MET A 81 -12.18 8.52 -1.87
N LEU A 82 -13.45 8.15 -2.06
CA LEU A 82 -13.87 7.37 -3.21
C LEU A 82 -13.59 8.12 -4.53
N SER A 83 -13.85 9.42 -4.57
CA SER A 83 -13.58 10.25 -5.75
C SER A 83 -12.08 10.29 -6.07
N ALA A 84 -11.22 10.44 -5.07
CA ALA A 84 -9.77 10.39 -5.22
C ALA A 84 -9.30 9.00 -5.70
N ALA A 85 -9.80 7.92 -5.12
CA ALA A 85 -9.46 6.56 -5.53
C ALA A 85 -9.91 6.27 -6.96
N LYS A 86 -11.12 6.68 -7.36
CA LYS A 86 -11.61 6.56 -8.75
C LYS A 86 -10.72 7.32 -9.73
N SER A 87 -10.29 8.54 -9.40
CA SER A 87 -9.38 9.32 -10.24
C SER A 87 -8.05 8.59 -10.48
N MET A 88 -7.48 7.93 -9.46
CA MET A 88 -6.27 7.12 -9.62
C MET A 88 -6.54 5.86 -10.44
N PHE A 89 -7.68 5.22 -10.25
CA PHE A 89 -8.09 4.03 -10.99
C PHE A 89 -8.29 4.33 -12.49
N GLU A 90 -8.98 5.42 -12.83
CA GLU A 90 -9.19 5.88 -14.20
C GLU A 90 -7.88 6.22 -14.93
N ARG A 91 -6.85 6.60 -14.19
CA ARG A 91 -5.51 6.82 -14.72
C ARG A 91 -4.73 5.53 -14.96
N GLY A 92 -5.21 4.37 -14.49
CA GLY A 92 -4.62 3.07 -14.78
C GLY A 92 -4.34 2.17 -13.58
N CYS A 93 -4.31 2.71 -12.35
CA CYS A 93 -4.16 1.89 -11.14
C CYS A 93 -5.28 0.85 -11.04
N LYS A 94 -4.99 -0.33 -10.48
CA LYS A 94 -5.97 -1.41 -10.28
C LYS A 94 -6.37 -1.57 -8.83
N GLN A 95 -5.46 -1.27 -7.91
CA GLN A 95 -5.72 -1.33 -6.47
C GLN A 95 -5.17 -0.06 -5.81
N ILE A 96 -6.00 0.57 -5.00
CA ILE A 96 -5.67 1.81 -4.29
C ILE A 96 -5.91 1.60 -2.79
N PHE A 97 -4.89 1.91 -1.98
CA PHE A 97 -4.95 1.87 -0.52
C PHE A 97 -4.57 3.24 0.03
N ILE A 98 -5.56 4.04 0.45
CA ILE A 98 -5.33 5.36 1.04
C ILE A 98 -5.19 5.18 2.56
N THR A 99 -3.98 5.37 3.08
CA THR A 99 -3.71 5.25 4.52
C THR A 99 -4.08 6.55 5.24
N LEU A 100 -4.73 6.42 6.40
CA LEU A 100 -5.32 7.52 7.17
C LEU A 100 -4.79 7.57 8.61
N GLY A 101 -3.63 6.98 8.86
CA GLY A 101 -3.05 6.87 10.19
C GLY A 101 -3.89 5.99 11.10
N ASP A 102 -4.30 6.52 12.26
CA ASP A 102 -5.11 5.81 13.26
C ASP A 102 -6.58 5.63 12.85
N GLU A 103 -7.07 6.35 11.84
CA GLU A 103 -8.39 6.15 11.27
C GLU A 103 -8.48 4.86 10.42
N GLY A 104 -7.35 4.28 9.99
CA GLY A 104 -7.30 3.04 9.22
C GLY A 104 -6.94 3.25 7.75
N VAL A 105 -7.54 2.46 6.87
CA VAL A 105 -7.21 2.44 5.43
C VAL A 105 -8.48 2.40 4.59
N PHE A 106 -8.61 3.33 3.65
CA PHE A 106 -9.59 3.26 2.58
C PHE A 106 -9.03 2.43 1.42
N TYR A 107 -9.82 1.53 0.87
CA TYR A 107 -9.41 0.67 -0.26
C TYR A 107 -10.41 0.74 -1.42
N TYR A 108 -9.91 0.56 -2.65
CA TYR A 108 -10.69 0.54 -3.89
C TYR A 108 -9.99 -0.26 -5.00
N ASP A 109 -10.74 -1.11 -5.75
CA ASP A 109 -10.21 -1.89 -6.88
C ASP A 109 -11.06 -1.81 -8.17
N GLY A 110 -11.97 -0.85 -8.22
CA GLY A 110 -12.90 -0.70 -9.34
C GLY A 110 -14.20 -1.48 -9.19
N LYS A 111 -14.24 -2.50 -8.32
CA LYS A 111 -15.42 -3.32 -8.04
C LYS A 111 -15.88 -3.15 -6.60
N GLU A 112 -14.94 -3.17 -5.67
CA GLU A 112 -15.17 -3.10 -4.24
C GLU A 112 -14.42 -1.90 -3.65
N TYR A 113 -15.03 -1.26 -2.64
CA TYR A 113 -14.39 -0.23 -1.83
C TYR A 113 -14.90 -0.27 -0.40
N GLY A 114 -14.13 0.29 0.50
CA GLY A 114 -14.53 0.41 1.90
C GLY A 114 -13.47 1.04 2.78
N MET A 115 -13.80 1.13 4.06
CA MET A 115 -12.89 1.48 5.14
C MET A 115 -12.54 0.23 5.94
N PHE A 116 -11.28 0.01 6.16
CA PHE A 116 -10.80 -0.89 7.18
C PHE A 116 -10.31 -0.06 8.37
N ASN A 117 -11.11 -0.05 9.43
CA ASN A 117 -10.78 0.68 10.66
C ASN A 117 -9.74 -0.11 11.45
N GLN A 118 -8.64 0.56 11.76
CA GLN A 118 -7.59 -0.06 12.52
C GLN A 118 -7.94 -0.09 14.01
N LYS A 119 -7.70 -1.21 14.68
CA LYS A 119 -7.83 -1.29 16.13
C LYS A 119 -6.82 -0.33 16.78
N LYS A 120 -7.28 0.52 17.69
CA LYS A 120 -6.38 1.40 18.45
C LYS A 120 -5.46 0.55 19.32
N ILE A 121 -4.18 0.82 19.23
CA ILE A 121 -3.12 0.19 20.02
C ILE A 121 -2.19 1.25 20.59
N ASP A 122 -1.46 0.88 21.64
CA ASP A 122 -0.34 1.68 22.10
C ASP A 122 0.82 1.54 21.11
N VAL A 123 1.10 2.62 20.39
CA VAL A 123 2.16 2.67 19.39
C VAL A 123 3.51 2.83 20.09
N VAL A 124 4.42 1.90 19.87
CA VAL A 124 5.80 1.95 20.39
C VAL A 124 6.68 2.75 19.43
N SER A 125 6.56 2.51 18.12
CA SER A 125 7.25 3.24 17.07
C SER A 125 6.44 3.22 15.79
N ALA A 126 6.37 4.35 15.09
CA ALA A 126 5.73 4.42 13.77
C ALA A 126 6.66 4.00 12.62
N ASN A 127 7.96 3.81 12.90
CA ASN A 127 8.93 3.44 11.88
C ASN A 127 8.70 2.02 11.37
N GLY A 128 8.75 1.84 10.05
CA GLY A 128 8.58 0.53 9.40
C GLY A 128 7.13 0.07 9.23
N ALA A 129 6.14 0.76 9.81
CA ALA A 129 4.73 0.37 9.65
C ALA A 129 4.26 0.48 8.18
N GLY A 130 4.72 1.50 7.46
CA GLY A 130 4.45 1.67 6.03
C GLY A 130 5.02 0.51 5.21
N ASP A 131 6.26 0.13 5.48
CA ASP A 131 6.95 -0.98 4.79
C ASP A 131 6.28 -2.32 5.10
N ALA A 132 5.92 -2.56 6.37
CA ALA A 132 5.18 -3.74 6.77
C ALA A 132 3.80 -3.82 6.10
N PHE A 133 3.10 -2.68 5.96
CA PHE A 133 1.85 -2.62 5.20
C PHE A 133 2.07 -3.00 3.73
N VAL A 134 3.11 -2.47 3.08
CA VAL A 134 3.45 -2.82 1.69
C VAL A 134 3.77 -4.31 1.56
N ALA A 135 4.56 -4.87 2.48
CA ALA A 135 4.83 -6.31 2.51
C ALA A 135 3.53 -7.13 2.64
N GLY A 136 2.61 -6.69 3.50
CA GLY A 136 1.28 -7.30 3.66
C GLY A 136 0.41 -7.18 2.40
N MET A 137 0.47 -6.04 1.69
CA MET A 137 -0.22 -5.88 0.39
C MET A 137 0.29 -6.87 -0.66
N VAL A 138 1.62 -7.04 -0.75
CA VAL A 138 2.23 -8.00 -1.68
C VAL A 138 1.82 -9.43 -1.34
N TYR A 139 1.90 -9.80 -0.05
CA TYR A 139 1.44 -11.11 0.39
C TYR A 139 -0.04 -11.34 0.07
N GLY A 140 -0.90 -10.36 0.37
CA GLY A 140 -2.33 -10.42 0.09
C GLY A 140 -2.64 -10.56 -1.39
N PHE A 141 -1.97 -9.79 -2.25
CA PHE A 141 -2.11 -9.88 -3.70
C PHE A 141 -1.76 -11.25 -4.27
N LEU A 142 -0.73 -11.90 -3.73
CA LEU A 142 -0.24 -13.19 -4.22
C LEU A 142 -1.00 -14.39 -3.64
N ASN A 143 -1.59 -14.27 -2.44
CA ASN A 143 -2.08 -15.43 -1.68
C ASN A 143 -3.53 -15.34 -1.22
N LEU A 144 -4.16 -14.16 -1.26
CA LEU A 144 -5.52 -13.94 -0.75
C LEU A 144 -6.49 -13.58 -1.86
N ASN A 145 -7.79 -13.75 -1.59
CA ASN A 145 -8.85 -13.41 -2.53
C ASN A 145 -9.43 -12.02 -2.24
N GLY A 146 -9.13 -11.06 -3.12
CA GLY A 146 -9.73 -9.74 -3.14
C GLY A 146 -9.04 -8.70 -2.25
N ILE A 147 -9.35 -7.43 -2.54
CA ILE A 147 -8.71 -6.27 -1.91
C ILE A 147 -9.07 -6.16 -0.42
N LYS A 148 -10.27 -6.61 -0.03
CA LYS A 148 -10.73 -6.56 1.36
C LYS A 148 -9.89 -7.47 2.28
N GLU A 149 -9.57 -8.68 1.84
CA GLU A 149 -8.71 -9.57 2.63
C GLU A 149 -7.26 -9.07 2.61
N THR A 150 -6.81 -8.51 1.48
CA THR A 150 -5.50 -7.87 1.37
C THR A 150 -5.33 -6.71 2.35
N VAL A 151 -6.31 -5.80 2.47
CA VAL A 151 -6.19 -4.66 3.40
C VAL A 151 -6.19 -5.10 4.87
N LYS A 152 -6.95 -6.12 5.23
CA LYS A 152 -6.92 -6.70 6.59
C LYS A 152 -5.54 -7.23 6.92
N TYR A 153 -4.97 -8.04 6.03
CA TYR A 153 -3.66 -8.64 6.21
C TYR A 153 -2.55 -7.57 6.28
N ALA A 154 -2.56 -6.60 5.37
CA ALA A 154 -1.62 -5.50 5.35
C ALA A 154 -1.70 -4.63 6.62
N SER A 155 -2.92 -4.36 7.10
CA SER A 155 -3.12 -3.62 8.35
C SER A 155 -2.63 -4.40 9.57
N ALA A 156 -2.84 -5.71 9.64
CA ALA A 156 -2.33 -6.55 10.71
C ALA A 156 -0.79 -6.60 10.72
N ALA A 157 -0.16 -6.69 9.54
CA ALA A 157 1.30 -6.59 9.41
C ALA A 157 1.84 -5.26 9.92
N ALA A 158 1.19 -4.14 9.55
CA ALA A 158 1.54 -2.81 10.06
C ALA A 158 1.37 -2.69 11.58
N LEU A 159 0.31 -3.29 12.15
CA LEU A 159 0.09 -3.32 13.60
C LEU A 159 1.23 -4.02 14.36
N ILE A 160 1.74 -5.14 13.84
CA ILE A 160 2.89 -5.85 14.42
C ILE A 160 4.13 -4.94 14.41
N ALA A 161 4.37 -4.21 13.31
CA ALA A 161 5.48 -3.28 13.23
C ALA A 161 5.34 -2.11 14.22
N LEU A 162 4.13 -1.53 14.37
CA LEU A 162 3.85 -0.44 15.31
C LEU A 162 4.12 -0.78 16.78
N LYS A 163 4.02 -2.08 17.16
CA LYS A 163 4.34 -2.58 18.50
C LYS A 163 5.83 -2.84 18.73
N SER A 164 6.67 -2.73 17.69
CA SER A 164 8.11 -2.97 17.76
C SER A 164 8.89 -1.69 18.01
N LYS A 165 9.99 -1.81 18.76
CA LYS A 165 11.00 -0.73 18.87
C LYS A 165 11.92 -0.68 17.63
N ASN A 166 12.04 -1.79 16.92
CA ASN A 166 12.86 -1.92 15.72
C ASN A 166 12.06 -1.54 14.48
N THR A 167 12.71 -0.92 13.51
CA THR A 167 12.10 -0.60 12.20
C THR A 167 11.59 -1.85 11.48
N ILE A 168 12.33 -2.96 11.61
CA ILE A 168 11.90 -4.29 11.17
C ILE A 168 11.59 -5.09 12.44
N SER A 169 10.34 -5.49 12.60
CA SER A 169 9.92 -6.28 13.75
C SER A 169 10.31 -7.74 13.60
N ASP A 170 10.97 -8.30 14.59
CA ASP A 170 11.29 -9.74 14.66
C ASP A 170 10.02 -10.61 14.78
N GLN A 171 8.88 -9.98 15.14
CA GLN A 171 7.57 -10.63 15.23
C GLN A 171 6.79 -10.60 13.92
N LEU A 172 7.30 -9.93 12.88
CA LEU A 172 6.60 -9.87 11.59
C LEU A 172 6.82 -11.18 10.81
N SER A 173 5.83 -12.06 10.88
CA SER A 173 5.79 -13.33 10.16
C SER A 173 4.36 -13.62 9.67
N VAL A 174 4.23 -14.53 8.71
CA VAL A 174 2.93 -14.95 8.18
C VAL A 174 2.06 -15.55 9.31
N GLU A 175 2.66 -16.33 10.19
CA GLU A 175 2.00 -16.99 11.32
C GLU A 175 1.46 -15.97 12.32
N ASN A 176 2.27 -14.99 12.69
CA ASN A 176 1.87 -13.97 13.66
C ASN A 176 0.81 -13.02 13.09
N VAL A 177 0.86 -12.69 11.80
CA VAL A 177 -0.21 -11.92 11.13
C VAL A 177 -1.52 -12.73 11.15
N ALA A 178 -1.47 -14.02 10.79
CA ALA A 178 -2.64 -14.88 10.80
C ALA A 178 -3.24 -15.06 12.22
N LEU A 179 -2.39 -15.17 13.24
CA LEU A 179 -2.81 -15.24 14.64
C LEU A 179 -3.54 -13.96 15.06
N LEU A 180 -2.95 -12.81 14.78
CA LEU A 180 -3.54 -11.51 15.11
C LEU A 180 -4.92 -11.33 14.45
N LEU A 181 -5.07 -11.75 13.19
CA LEU A 181 -6.35 -11.67 12.47
C LEU A 181 -7.42 -12.59 13.11
N LYS A 182 -7.05 -13.78 13.58
CA LYS A 182 -7.96 -14.67 14.29
C LYS A 182 -8.42 -14.09 15.63
N GLU A 183 -7.52 -13.48 16.39
CA GLU A 183 -7.84 -12.81 17.65
C GLU A 183 -8.84 -11.67 17.43
N GLN A 184 -8.61 -10.84 16.39
CA GLN A 184 -9.52 -9.74 16.04
C GLN A 184 -10.91 -10.22 15.60
N SER A 185 -11.01 -11.38 14.96
CA SER A 185 -12.29 -11.95 14.52
C SER A 185 -13.11 -12.47 15.72
N ASN A 186 -12.45 -13.11 16.69
CA ASN A 186 -13.12 -13.66 17.89
C ASN A 186 -13.61 -12.56 18.86
N GLU A 187 -13.01 -11.36 18.83
CA GLU A 187 -13.44 -10.23 19.67
C GLU A 187 -14.62 -9.44 19.03
N ALA A 188 -14.94 -9.71 17.77
CA ALA A 188 -16.02 -9.03 17.03
C ALA A 188 -17.35 -9.81 17.06
N GLU A 189 -17.35 -11.06 17.57
CA GLU A 189 -18.53 -11.90 17.86
C GLU A 189 -19.03 -11.68 19.31
#